data_4ed9e9edaa62395a755d8af6f00efc68
#
_entry.id   4ed9e9edaa62395a755d8af6f00efc68
#
_cell.length_a   1.000
_cell.length_b   1.000
_cell.length_c   1.000
_cell.angle_alpha   90.00
_cell.angle_beta   90.00
_cell.angle_gamma   90.00
#
_symmetry.space_group_name_H-M   'P 1'
#
loop_
_entity.id
_entity.type
_entity.pdbx_description
1 polymer ?
#
loop_
_entity_poly.entity_id
_entity_poly.type
_entity_poly.pdbx_seq_one_letter_code
_entity_poly.pdbx_strand_id
1 'polypeptide(L)'
;MKFNDALNTYLESLNCSSKKLSKESGLSEPTISRYRSGERTPAKDSNQFKKLINAIFNIAKENGKNKYSLDKITSDFVSTFENDNFDYETFSNNLNTLITSLKINMNDMAKYIVFDPSHISRIRYGKSKPSNPIEFTNKICSYILFKYKSPDDLNSLIEIIGCDKDITNEKIYDVLFTFLTSEKKILKNQISDFLHNLDTFNLDDYIKVIKFDKLKVPNIPFYKGKTKHYYGIEEMKEGELNFFKSTVLSKSKEDIFMCSDMPMEDMAKDTDFGKKWMFAIAMCLKKGHHLNIIHNLDRPFNEMMLGLESWIPIYMTGQISPYYLNSAKNNVYNHLNYVSGVTALTGECIKGYHNKGMYYLSTNKNEVKYYKEKCDLLLKKAKPLMEIYRENNQNEYKLFLKNDENINGNRKRFLSSLPIFTITDELLKKILKRNKVSKLDIEKIIKYKNSELKYMDNILKNNSVNDYIYIIKENENITLSLENMFYNKKINYTYDEYLEHLKLTKNFEKENINYHLNYEKEQTFKNITTTITNNKYVIISKIANPAIHFVIKHPKLVEAIDNFNPLVKE
;
A
#
# COMPACT_ATOMS: atom_id res chain seq x y z
N MET A 1 -5.50 -8.70 -13.77
CA MET A 1 -6.69 -8.54 -14.66
C MET A 1 -7.80 -9.42 -14.11
N LYS A 2 -9.05 -8.93 -14.00
CA LYS A 2 -10.16 -9.75 -13.50
C LYS A 2 -10.62 -10.73 -14.59
N PHE A 3 -11.33 -11.80 -14.17
CA PHE A 3 -11.82 -12.84 -15.10
C PHE A 3 -12.76 -12.27 -16.19
N ASN A 4 -13.69 -11.40 -15.81
CA ASN A 4 -14.60 -10.73 -16.74
C ASN A 4 -13.87 -9.84 -17.75
N ASP A 5 -12.80 -9.16 -17.33
CA ASP A 5 -12.01 -8.30 -18.22
C ASP A 5 -11.27 -9.16 -19.25
N ALA A 6 -10.65 -10.28 -18.79
CA ALA A 6 -10.02 -11.24 -19.68
C ALA A 6 -11.03 -11.81 -20.70
N LEU A 7 -12.22 -12.21 -20.23
CA LEU A 7 -13.28 -12.75 -21.09
C LEU A 7 -13.73 -11.72 -22.13
N ASN A 8 -14.01 -10.49 -21.72
CA ASN A 8 -14.41 -9.43 -22.64
C ASN A 8 -13.32 -9.11 -23.66
N THR A 9 -12.06 -9.03 -23.24
CA THR A 9 -10.90 -8.82 -24.13
C THR A 9 -10.81 -9.91 -25.20
N TYR A 10 -10.97 -11.19 -24.82
CA TYR A 10 -10.99 -12.29 -25.79
C TYR A 10 -12.19 -12.19 -26.75
N LEU A 11 -13.39 -11.91 -26.24
CA LEU A 11 -14.58 -11.80 -27.08
C LEU A 11 -14.49 -10.64 -28.09
N GLU A 12 -13.98 -9.49 -27.66
CA GLU A 12 -13.72 -8.34 -28.54
C GLU A 12 -12.66 -8.67 -29.57
N SER A 13 -11.53 -9.25 -29.17
CA SER A 13 -10.44 -9.61 -30.08
C SER A 13 -10.84 -10.65 -31.11
N LEU A 14 -11.78 -11.53 -30.76
CA LEU A 14 -12.31 -12.58 -31.64
C LEU A 14 -13.57 -12.16 -32.39
N ASN A 15 -14.07 -10.94 -32.16
CA ASN A 15 -15.36 -10.45 -32.67
C ASN A 15 -16.50 -11.46 -32.41
N CYS A 16 -16.55 -11.98 -31.18
CA CYS A 16 -17.43 -13.07 -30.78
C CYS A 16 -18.56 -12.55 -29.87
N SER A 17 -19.81 -12.81 -30.28
CA SER A 17 -21.00 -12.49 -29.46
C SER A 17 -21.19 -13.50 -28.31
N SER A 18 -21.89 -13.08 -27.24
CA SER A 18 -22.28 -13.97 -26.14
C SER A 18 -23.08 -15.17 -26.63
N LYS A 19 -23.90 -15.00 -27.65
CA LYS A 19 -24.71 -16.05 -28.28
C LYS A 19 -23.84 -17.08 -28.98
N LYS A 20 -22.82 -16.66 -29.73
CA LYS A 20 -21.87 -17.58 -30.40
C LYS A 20 -21.09 -18.38 -29.34
N LEU A 21 -20.58 -17.70 -28.29
CA LEU A 21 -19.86 -18.35 -27.21
C LEU A 21 -20.75 -19.34 -26.43
N SER A 22 -22.01 -19.00 -26.18
CA SER A 22 -23.01 -19.87 -25.53
C SER A 22 -23.19 -21.16 -26.33
N LYS A 23 -23.40 -21.05 -27.65
CA LYS A 23 -23.55 -22.19 -28.55
C LYS A 23 -22.34 -23.10 -28.56
N GLU A 24 -21.15 -22.53 -28.67
CA GLU A 24 -19.89 -23.27 -28.75
C GLU A 24 -19.50 -23.93 -27.42
N SER A 25 -19.73 -23.25 -26.30
CA SER A 25 -19.40 -23.77 -24.96
C SER A 25 -20.45 -24.71 -24.38
N GLY A 26 -21.68 -24.71 -24.92
CA GLY A 26 -22.81 -25.38 -24.31
C GLY A 26 -23.25 -24.82 -22.95
N LEU A 27 -22.82 -23.59 -22.64
CA LEU A 27 -23.27 -22.84 -21.46
C LEU A 27 -24.43 -21.93 -21.85
N SER A 28 -25.39 -21.73 -20.95
CA SER A 28 -26.53 -20.84 -21.24
C SER A 28 -26.12 -19.39 -21.45
N GLU A 29 -26.83 -18.64 -22.31
CA GLU A 29 -26.56 -17.22 -22.54
C GLU A 29 -26.61 -16.40 -21.24
N PRO A 30 -27.54 -16.61 -20.28
CA PRO A 30 -27.49 -15.93 -18.98
C PRO A 30 -26.23 -16.24 -18.18
N THR A 31 -25.67 -17.45 -18.28
CA THR A 31 -24.41 -17.80 -17.62
C THR A 31 -23.24 -17.02 -18.23
N ILE A 32 -23.16 -16.95 -19.55
CA ILE A 32 -22.14 -16.16 -20.25
C ILE A 32 -22.27 -14.67 -19.90
N SER A 33 -23.50 -14.14 -19.88
CA SER A 33 -23.76 -12.75 -19.49
C SER A 33 -23.25 -12.43 -18.09
N ARG A 34 -23.50 -13.30 -17.11
CA ARG A 34 -23.01 -13.14 -15.74
C ARG A 34 -21.48 -13.24 -15.63
N TYR A 35 -20.85 -14.09 -16.46
CA TYR A 35 -19.38 -14.15 -16.54
C TYR A 35 -18.78 -12.86 -17.12
N ARG A 36 -19.42 -12.28 -18.11
CA ARG A 36 -19.02 -11.02 -18.74
C ARG A 36 -19.21 -9.80 -17.84
N SER A 37 -20.29 -9.77 -17.07
CA SER A 37 -20.57 -8.68 -16.11
C SER A 37 -19.71 -8.78 -14.84
N GLY A 38 -19.04 -9.93 -14.59
CA GLY A 38 -18.34 -10.18 -13.35
C GLY A 38 -19.24 -10.58 -12.17
N GLU A 39 -20.57 -10.68 -12.39
CA GLU A 39 -21.53 -11.13 -11.38
C GLU A 39 -21.24 -12.58 -10.93
N ARG A 40 -20.63 -13.37 -11.81
CA ARG A 40 -20.22 -14.74 -11.54
C ARG A 40 -18.92 -15.08 -12.25
N THR A 41 -18.09 -15.92 -11.60
CA THR A 41 -16.87 -16.49 -12.17
C THR A 41 -16.96 -18.01 -12.07
N PRO A 42 -16.59 -18.79 -13.10
CA PRO A 42 -16.53 -20.25 -12.97
C PRO A 42 -15.43 -20.64 -11.98
N ALA A 43 -15.58 -21.73 -11.24
CA ALA A 43 -14.47 -22.21 -10.39
C ALA A 43 -13.30 -22.69 -11.27
N LYS A 44 -12.07 -22.43 -10.85
CA LYS A 44 -10.85 -22.94 -11.49
C LYS A 44 -10.99 -24.47 -11.63
N ASP A 45 -10.64 -24.99 -12.79
CA ASP A 45 -10.71 -26.43 -13.14
C ASP A 45 -12.12 -27.06 -13.21
N SER A 46 -13.18 -26.26 -13.02
CA SER A 46 -14.55 -26.76 -13.19
C SER A 46 -14.84 -27.16 -14.65
N ASN A 47 -15.83 -28.04 -14.83
CA ASN A 47 -16.29 -28.42 -16.17
C ASN A 47 -16.78 -27.19 -16.98
N GLN A 48 -17.38 -26.20 -16.31
CA GLN A 48 -17.81 -24.94 -16.94
C GLN A 48 -16.60 -24.10 -17.40
N PHE A 49 -15.52 -24.03 -16.61
CA PHE A 49 -14.29 -23.37 -16.98
C PHE A 49 -13.66 -24.02 -18.21
N LYS A 50 -13.49 -25.35 -18.19
CA LYS A 50 -12.93 -26.11 -19.32
C LYS A 50 -13.73 -25.93 -20.61
N LYS A 51 -15.06 -26.00 -20.52
CA LYS A 51 -15.96 -25.74 -21.67
C LYS A 51 -15.78 -24.34 -22.24
N LEU A 52 -15.65 -23.32 -21.37
CA LEU A 52 -15.48 -21.93 -21.79
C LEU A 52 -14.14 -21.73 -22.52
N ILE A 53 -13.04 -22.23 -21.96
CA ILE A 53 -11.69 -22.12 -22.53
C ILE A 53 -11.63 -22.82 -23.90
N ASN A 54 -12.16 -24.05 -23.99
CA ASN A 54 -12.19 -24.79 -25.25
C ASN A 54 -13.02 -24.08 -26.33
N ALA A 55 -14.16 -23.49 -25.96
CA ALA A 55 -14.97 -22.74 -26.90
C ALA A 55 -14.25 -21.49 -27.42
N ILE A 56 -13.56 -20.74 -26.55
CA ILE A 56 -12.76 -19.58 -26.97
C ILE A 56 -11.65 -20.03 -27.92
N PHE A 57 -10.97 -21.15 -27.65
CA PHE A 57 -9.93 -21.70 -28.51
C PHE A 57 -10.49 -22.12 -29.87
N ASN A 58 -11.62 -22.83 -29.92
CA ASN A 58 -12.25 -23.25 -31.17
C ASN A 58 -12.63 -22.03 -32.03
N ILE A 59 -13.24 -21.03 -31.42
CA ILE A 59 -13.61 -19.78 -32.11
C ILE A 59 -12.36 -19.03 -32.62
N ALA A 60 -11.26 -19.04 -31.86
CA ALA A 60 -10.00 -18.44 -32.31
C ALA A 60 -9.44 -19.17 -33.54
N LYS A 61 -9.50 -20.51 -33.54
CA LYS A 61 -9.07 -21.36 -34.65
C LYS A 61 -9.96 -21.16 -35.90
N GLU A 62 -11.28 -21.13 -35.73
CA GLU A 62 -12.22 -20.82 -36.84
C GLU A 62 -11.94 -19.45 -37.47
N ASN A 63 -11.57 -18.46 -36.67
CA ASN A 63 -11.29 -17.10 -37.12
C ASN A 63 -9.85 -16.93 -37.67
N GLY A 64 -9.08 -18.02 -37.82
CA GLY A 64 -7.71 -17.99 -38.32
C GLY A 64 -6.69 -17.29 -37.42
N LYS A 65 -7.04 -17.08 -36.13
CA LYS A 65 -6.20 -16.35 -35.18
C LYS A 65 -5.24 -17.30 -34.41
N ASN A 66 -4.27 -17.86 -35.13
CA ASN A 66 -3.34 -18.86 -34.60
C ASN A 66 -2.43 -18.40 -33.45
N LYS A 67 -2.41 -17.10 -33.15
CA LYS A 67 -1.68 -16.56 -31.98
C LYS A 67 -2.28 -16.96 -30.62
N TYR A 68 -3.52 -17.46 -30.60
CA TYR A 68 -4.23 -17.89 -29.40
C TYR A 68 -4.19 -19.42 -29.29
N SER A 69 -3.10 -19.97 -28.73
CA SER A 69 -3.03 -21.39 -28.38
C SER A 69 -3.89 -21.72 -27.16
N LEU A 70 -4.30 -22.97 -27.00
CA LEU A 70 -5.06 -23.43 -25.85
C LEU A 70 -4.32 -23.15 -24.54
N ASP A 71 -3.01 -23.40 -24.52
CA ASP A 71 -2.15 -23.17 -23.35
C ASP A 71 -2.10 -21.69 -22.98
N LYS A 72 -1.99 -20.80 -23.99
CA LYS A 72 -1.99 -19.36 -23.75
C LYS A 72 -3.31 -18.88 -23.17
N ILE A 73 -4.44 -19.27 -23.77
CA ILE A 73 -5.76 -18.92 -23.28
C ILE A 73 -5.93 -19.43 -21.84
N THR A 74 -5.55 -20.70 -21.60
CA THR A 74 -5.63 -21.30 -20.26
C THR A 74 -4.77 -20.53 -19.26
N SER A 75 -3.52 -20.21 -19.59
CA SER A 75 -2.61 -19.45 -18.75
C SER A 75 -3.16 -18.06 -18.43
N ASP A 76 -3.67 -17.34 -19.43
CA ASP A 76 -4.22 -15.99 -19.25
C ASP A 76 -5.44 -16.01 -18.30
N PHE A 77 -6.32 -17.01 -18.41
CA PHE A 77 -7.44 -17.14 -17.48
C PHE A 77 -7.04 -17.70 -16.12
N VAL A 78 -6.08 -18.62 -16.04
CA VAL A 78 -5.54 -19.13 -14.75
C VAL A 78 -4.91 -18.00 -13.97
N SER A 79 -4.15 -17.10 -14.61
CA SER A 79 -3.56 -15.94 -13.95
C SER A 79 -4.59 -14.99 -13.31
N THR A 80 -5.85 -15.00 -13.79
CA THR A 80 -6.93 -14.23 -13.17
C THR A 80 -7.39 -14.80 -11.83
N PHE A 81 -7.14 -16.10 -11.58
CA PHE A 81 -7.44 -16.77 -10.30
C PHE A 81 -6.25 -16.72 -9.33
N GLU A 82 -5.02 -16.57 -9.83
CA GLU A 82 -3.82 -16.48 -8.99
C GLU A 82 -3.73 -15.16 -8.22
N ASN A 83 -4.45 -14.14 -8.67
CA ASN A 83 -4.65 -12.89 -7.92
C ASN A 83 -5.74 -12.97 -6.83
N ASP A 84 -6.39 -14.12 -6.67
CA ASP A 84 -7.46 -14.32 -5.68
C ASP A 84 -6.87 -14.98 -4.43
N ASN A 85 -6.11 -14.20 -3.65
CA ASN A 85 -5.49 -14.63 -2.39
C ASN A 85 -6.50 -14.91 -1.26
N PHE A 86 -7.81 -14.94 -1.59
CA PHE A 86 -8.87 -15.18 -0.62
C PHE A 86 -9.02 -16.68 -0.34
N ASP A 87 -8.79 -17.08 0.92
CA ASP A 87 -8.96 -18.48 1.36
C ASP A 87 -10.44 -18.82 1.54
N TYR A 88 -11.07 -19.26 0.44
CA TYR A 88 -12.50 -19.61 0.43
C TYR A 88 -12.84 -20.80 1.31
N GLU A 89 -11.92 -21.73 1.53
CA GLU A 89 -12.13 -22.89 2.38
C GLU A 89 -12.23 -22.46 3.84
N THR A 90 -11.24 -21.72 4.32
CA THR A 90 -11.25 -21.17 5.67
C THR A 90 -12.42 -20.20 5.86
N PHE A 91 -12.72 -19.35 4.87
CA PHE A 91 -13.87 -18.46 4.92
C PHE A 91 -15.20 -19.23 5.11
N SER A 92 -15.42 -20.27 4.32
CA SER A 92 -16.65 -21.08 4.39
C SER A 92 -16.79 -21.80 5.73
N ASN A 93 -15.69 -22.36 6.24
CA ASN A 93 -15.65 -23.04 7.52
C ASN A 93 -15.92 -22.07 8.69
N ASN A 94 -15.27 -20.91 8.68
CA ASN A 94 -15.44 -19.90 9.71
C ASN A 94 -16.83 -19.25 9.66
N LEU A 95 -17.36 -18.98 8.47
CA LEU A 95 -18.73 -18.51 8.29
C LEU A 95 -19.75 -19.54 8.81
N ASN A 96 -19.53 -20.82 8.52
CA ASN A 96 -20.37 -21.90 9.04
C ASN A 96 -20.32 -21.97 10.57
N THR A 97 -19.14 -21.82 11.17
CA THR A 97 -18.97 -21.78 12.63
C THR A 97 -19.76 -20.64 13.24
N LEU A 98 -19.63 -19.40 12.72
CA LEU A 98 -20.38 -18.23 13.21
C LEU A 98 -21.90 -18.43 13.10
N ILE A 99 -22.37 -18.88 11.94
CA ILE A 99 -23.81 -19.11 11.71
C ILE A 99 -24.37 -20.15 12.67
N THR A 100 -23.62 -21.22 12.94
CA THR A 100 -24.06 -22.31 13.81
C THR A 100 -24.00 -21.90 15.28
N SER A 101 -22.89 -21.36 15.74
CA SER A 101 -22.64 -21.02 17.14
C SER A 101 -23.50 -19.85 17.61
N LEU A 102 -23.65 -18.81 16.79
CA LEU A 102 -24.52 -17.65 17.11
C LEU A 102 -25.99 -17.88 16.73
N LYS A 103 -26.33 -19.07 16.19
CA LYS A 103 -27.70 -19.41 15.72
C LYS A 103 -28.27 -18.36 14.77
N ILE A 104 -27.45 -17.86 13.83
CA ILE A 104 -27.80 -16.78 12.91
C ILE A 104 -28.97 -17.20 12.02
N ASN A 105 -30.02 -16.38 12.00
CA ASN A 105 -31.12 -16.54 11.07
C ASN A 105 -30.68 -16.15 9.65
N MET A 106 -30.57 -17.13 8.76
CA MET A 106 -30.09 -16.95 7.39
C MET A 106 -30.94 -16.00 6.56
N ASN A 107 -32.27 -16.00 6.78
CA ASN A 107 -33.17 -15.10 6.03
C ASN A 107 -33.02 -13.65 6.49
N ASP A 108 -32.84 -13.43 7.78
CA ASP A 108 -32.57 -12.09 8.33
C ASP A 108 -31.24 -11.53 7.82
N MET A 109 -30.20 -12.38 7.86
CA MET A 109 -28.88 -12.00 7.33
C MET A 109 -28.97 -11.69 5.85
N ALA A 110 -29.62 -12.55 5.06
CA ALA A 110 -29.80 -12.37 3.63
C ALA A 110 -30.52 -11.06 3.27
N LYS A 111 -31.56 -10.70 4.01
CA LYS A 111 -32.27 -9.42 3.84
C LYS A 111 -31.37 -8.23 4.15
N TYR A 112 -30.59 -8.30 5.25
CA TYR A 112 -29.71 -7.20 5.68
C TYR A 112 -28.59 -6.93 4.66
N ILE A 113 -27.92 -8.01 4.19
CA ILE A 113 -26.79 -7.87 3.25
C ILE A 113 -27.25 -7.76 1.78
N VAL A 114 -28.56 -7.83 1.53
CA VAL A 114 -29.20 -7.81 0.19
C VAL A 114 -28.63 -8.92 -0.70
N PHE A 115 -28.78 -10.17 -0.24
CA PHE A 115 -28.28 -11.36 -0.92
C PHE A 115 -29.34 -12.47 -0.96
N ASP A 116 -29.21 -13.39 -1.90
CA ASP A 116 -30.09 -14.56 -1.96
C ASP A 116 -29.74 -15.58 -0.87
N PRO A 117 -30.69 -16.01 0.00
CA PRO A 117 -30.44 -16.98 1.07
C PRO A 117 -29.86 -18.31 0.59
N SER A 118 -30.30 -18.79 -0.59
CA SER A 118 -29.79 -20.03 -1.17
C SER A 118 -28.35 -19.88 -1.65
N HIS A 119 -27.99 -18.69 -2.10
CA HIS A 119 -26.59 -18.38 -2.49
C HIS A 119 -25.68 -18.33 -1.27
N ILE A 120 -26.11 -17.65 -0.17
CA ILE A 120 -25.37 -17.64 1.09
C ILE A 120 -25.19 -19.06 1.64
N SER A 121 -26.24 -19.89 1.59
CA SER A 121 -26.15 -21.29 1.99
C SER A 121 -25.11 -22.06 1.16
N ARG A 122 -25.03 -21.85 -0.15
CA ARG A 122 -24.01 -22.49 -1.00
C ARG A 122 -22.61 -21.99 -0.68
N ILE A 123 -22.44 -20.71 -0.36
CA ILE A 123 -21.14 -20.14 0.06
C ILE A 123 -20.74 -20.75 1.40
N ARG A 124 -21.64 -20.81 2.38
CA ARG A 124 -21.44 -21.43 3.69
C ARG A 124 -20.87 -22.85 3.61
N TYR A 125 -21.32 -23.64 2.64
CA TYR A 125 -20.86 -25.02 2.43
C TYR A 125 -19.77 -25.16 1.36
N GLY A 126 -19.09 -24.08 0.97
CA GLY A 126 -18.03 -24.09 -0.03
C GLY A 126 -18.47 -24.45 -1.47
N LYS A 127 -19.79 -24.52 -1.72
CA LYS A 127 -20.36 -24.89 -3.04
C LYS A 127 -20.46 -23.72 -4.02
N SER A 128 -20.21 -22.49 -3.57
CA SER A 128 -20.23 -21.28 -4.39
C SER A 128 -19.27 -20.26 -3.78
N LYS A 129 -18.83 -19.29 -4.60
CA LYS A 129 -17.98 -18.19 -4.18
C LYS A 129 -18.71 -16.88 -4.42
N PRO A 130 -18.61 -15.89 -3.50
CA PRO A 130 -19.11 -14.55 -3.78
C PRO A 130 -18.27 -13.87 -4.86
N SER A 131 -18.90 -13.08 -5.72
CA SER A 131 -18.22 -12.33 -6.80
C SER A 131 -17.23 -11.28 -6.26
N ASN A 132 -17.52 -10.70 -5.10
CA ASN A 132 -16.63 -9.83 -4.36
C ASN A 132 -16.55 -10.36 -2.92
N PRO A 133 -15.54 -11.20 -2.60
CA PRO A 133 -15.45 -11.85 -1.30
C PRO A 133 -15.20 -10.84 -0.16
N ILE A 134 -14.44 -9.79 -0.40
CA ILE A 134 -14.14 -8.76 0.61
C ILE A 134 -15.40 -7.96 0.96
N GLU A 135 -16.13 -7.48 -0.04
CA GLU A 135 -17.39 -6.76 0.18
C GLU A 135 -18.43 -7.63 0.88
N PHE A 136 -18.53 -8.90 0.45
CA PHE A 136 -19.43 -9.87 1.06
C PHE A 136 -19.09 -10.09 2.55
N THR A 137 -17.80 -10.24 2.88
CA THR A 137 -17.33 -10.39 4.26
C THR A 137 -17.63 -9.14 5.09
N ASN A 138 -17.38 -7.94 4.54
CA ASN A 138 -17.70 -6.68 5.21
C ASN A 138 -19.18 -6.58 5.58
N LYS A 139 -20.07 -6.98 4.66
CA LYS A 139 -21.52 -7.00 4.90
C LYS A 139 -21.91 -7.98 6.01
N ILE A 140 -21.28 -9.17 6.04
CA ILE A 140 -21.49 -10.15 7.10
C ILE A 140 -21.01 -9.62 8.45
N CYS A 141 -19.81 -9.07 8.54
CA CYS A 141 -19.29 -8.45 9.77
C CYS A 141 -20.22 -7.36 10.28
N SER A 142 -20.66 -6.47 9.39
CA SER A 142 -21.59 -5.41 9.72
C SER A 142 -22.94 -5.95 10.26
N TYR A 143 -23.48 -7.00 9.65
CA TYR A 143 -24.70 -7.65 10.12
C TYR A 143 -24.53 -8.26 11.51
N ILE A 144 -23.45 -9.03 11.72
CA ILE A 144 -23.21 -9.70 13.01
C ILE A 144 -23.07 -8.65 14.13
N LEU A 145 -22.27 -7.62 13.94
CA LEU A 145 -22.08 -6.56 14.95
C LEU A 145 -23.33 -5.67 15.12
N PHE A 146 -24.18 -5.57 14.11
CA PHE A 146 -25.46 -4.89 14.22
C PHE A 146 -26.47 -5.70 15.05
N LYS A 147 -26.56 -7.00 14.82
CA LYS A 147 -27.56 -7.88 15.41
C LYS A 147 -27.19 -8.37 16.80
N TYR A 148 -25.93 -8.69 17.02
CA TYR A 148 -25.42 -9.31 18.25
C TYR A 148 -24.69 -8.27 19.10
N LYS A 149 -25.46 -7.36 19.72
CA LYS A 149 -24.96 -6.24 20.53
C LYS A 149 -25.09 -6.44 22.04
N SER A 150 -25.84 -7.45 22.49
CA SER A 150 -25.98 -7.69 23.91
C SER A 150 -24.63 -8.14 24.51
N PRO A 151 -24.35 -7.88 25.78
CA PRO A 151 -23.11 -8.33 26.42
C PRO A 151 -22.88 -9.84 26.29
N ASP A 152 -23.94 -10.64 26.38
CA ASP A 152 -23.86 -12.10 26.27
C ASP A 152 -23.55 -12.54 24.82
N ASP A 153 -24.14 -11.89 23.82
CA ASP A 153 -23.84 -12.14 22.41
C ASP A 153 -22.42 -11.76 22.06
N LEU A 154 -21.96 -10.61 22.56
CA LEU A 154 -20.58 -10.16 22.33
C LEU A 154 -19.56 -11.08 23.01
N ASN A 155 -19.82 -11.56 24.23
CA ASN A 155 -18.98 -12.53 24.89
C ASN A 155 -18.88 -13.84 24.10
N SER A 156 -20.04 -14.32 23.59
CA SER A 156 -20.08 -15.52 22.74
C SER A 156 -19.32 -15.32 21.43
N LEU A 157 -19.43 -14.15 20.81
CA LEU A 157 -18.67 -13.79 19.60
C LEU A 157 -17.17 -13.75 19.87
N ILE A 158 -16.76 -13.07 20.98
CA ILE A 158 -15.35 -12.96 21.42
C ILE A 158 -14.72 -14.35 21.64
N GLU A 159 -15.47 -15.26 22.26
CA GLU A 159 -15.01 -16.64 22.48
C GLU A 159 -14.81 -17.40 21.18
N ILE A 160 -15.74 -17.25 20.21
CA ILE A 160 -15.68 -17.92 18.89
C ILE A 160 -14.49 -17.40 18.07
N ILE A 161 -14.26 -16.09 18.06
CA ILE A 161 -13.19 -15.48 17.27
C ILE A 161 -11.83 -15.49 17.98
N GLY A 162 -11.78 -15.96 19.25
CA GLY A 162 -10.55 -16.20 20.00
C GLY A 162 -9.79 -14.93 20.37
N CYS A 163 -10.49 -13.86 20.79
CA CYS A 163 -9.83 -12.63 21.22
C CYS A 163 -10.02 -12.35 22.73
N ASP A 164 -9.21 -11.40 23.25
CA ASP A 164 -9.24 -11.03 24.67
C ASP A 164 -10.57 -10.36 25.05
N LYS A 165 -11.05 -10.62 26.28
CA LYS A 165 -12.32 -10.07 26.79
C LYS A 165 -12.35 -8.55 26.92
N ASP A 166 -11.18 -7.90 27.01
CA ASP A 166 -11.04 -6.44 27.14
C ASP A 166 -10.95 -5.71 25.79
N ILE A 167 -11.35 -6.38 24.71
CA ILE A 167 -11.30 -5.81 23.36
C ILE A 167 -12.35 -4.69 23.20
N THR A 168 -11.96 -3.56 22.61
CA THR A 168 -12.88 -2.48 22.29
C THR A 168 -13.79 -2.85 21.11
N ASN A 169 -15.03 -2.36 21.09
CA ASN A 169 -16.00 -2.61 20.01
C ASN A 169 -15.45 -2.28 18.61
N GLU A 170 -14.52 -1.33 18.50
CA GLU A 170 -13.87 -0.96 17.25
C GLU A 170 -12.92 -2.06 16.76
N LYS A 171 -12.24 -2.74 17.68
CA LYS A 171 -11.32 -3.84 17.35
C LYS A 171 -12.05 -5.15 17.04
N ILE A 172 -13.25 -5.36 17.59
CA ILE A 172 -14.03 -6.59 17.34
C ILE A 172 -14.32 -6.74 15.84
N TYR A 173 -14.61 -5.64 15.13
CA TYR A 173 -14.84 -5.71 13.68
C TYR A 173 -13.60 -6.24 12.94
N ASP A 174 -12.43 -5.71 13.24
CA ASP A 174 -11.18 -6.10 12.58
C ASP A 174 -10.82 -7.57 12.87
N VAL A 175 -11.02 -8.01 14.13
CA VAL A 175 -10.78 -9.41 14.51
C VAL A 175 -11.80 -10.36 13.87
N LEU A 176 -13.08 -9.97 13.80
CA LEU A 176 -14.11 -10.76 13.14
C LEU A 176 -13.86 -10.88 11.64
N PHE A 177 -13.46 -9.79 10.99
CA PHE A 177 -13.08 -9.80 9.59
C PHE A 177 -11.86 -10.69 9.34
N THR A 178 -10.84 -10.55 10.18
CA THR A 178 -9.62 -11.40 10.16
C THR A 178 -9.96 -12.88 10.36
N PHE A 179 -10.82 -13.20 11.32
CA PHE A 179 -11.30 -14.56 11.56
C PHE A 179 -11.96 -15.14 10.31
N LEU A 180 -12.85 -14.39 9.66
CA LEU A 180 -13.54 -14.84 8.45
C LEU A 180 -12.62 -15.02 7.25
N THR A 181 -11.66 -14.13 7.05
CA THR A 181 -10.84 -14.07 5.81
C THR A 181 -9.49 -14.76 5.93
N SER A 182 -9.09 -15.22 7.13
CA SER A 182 -7.71 -15.63 7.41
C SER A 182 -6.70 -14.51 7.08
N GLU A 183 -7.09 -13.28 7.37
CA GLU A 183 -6.43 -12.05 6.93
C GLU A 183 -4.94 -11.97 7.30
N LYS A 184 -4.47 -12.75 8.27
CA LYS A 184 -3.01 -12.87 8.53
C LYS A 184 -2.23 -13.16 7.23
N LYS A 185 -2.82 -13.92 6.31
CA LYS A 185 -2.21 -14.24 5.01
C LYS A 185 -2.42 -13.12 3.99
N ILE A 186 -3.60 -12.47 3.99
CA ILE A 186 -3.93 -11.33 3.12
C ILE A 186 -3.16 -10.09 3.55
N LEU A 187 -3.13 -9.78 4.84
CA LEU A 187 -2.30 -8.70 5.41
C LEU A 187 -0.83 -8.88 5.06
N LYS A 188 -0.31 -10.12 5.17
CA LYS A 188 1.08 -10.43 4.82
C LYS A 188 1.37 -10.12 3.34
N ASN A 189 0.44 -10.42 2.42
CA ASN A 189 0.63 -10.15 1.00
C ASN A 189 0.60 -8.64 0.71
N GLN A 190 -0.37 -7.89 1.24
CA GLN A 190 -0.48 -6.45 1.02
C GLN A 190 0.72 -5.67 1.58
N ILE A 191 1.20 -6.03 2.75
CA ILE A 191 2.43 -5.46 3.30
C ILE A 191 3.63 -5.83 2.44
N SER A 192 3.72 -7.09 1.99
CA SER A 192 4.76 -7.53 1.05
C SER A 192 4.74 -6.71 -0.23
N ASP A 193 3.56 -6.50 -0.82
CA ASP A 193 3.38 -5.72 -2.03
C ASP A 193 3.77 -4.24 -1.83
N PHE A 194 3.35 -3.63 -0.72
CA PHE A 194 3.74 -2.27 -0.37
C PHE A 194 5.26 -2.11 -0.21
N LEU A 195 5.90 -3.00 0.54
CA LEU A 195 7.35 -2.99 0.74
C LEU A 195 8.09 -3.27 -0.57
N HIS A 196 7.59 -4.19 -1.40
CA HIS A 196 8.16 -4.50 -2.71
C HIS A 196 8.01 -3.31 -3.67
N ASN A 197 6.88 -2.62 -3.66
CA ASN A 197 6.68 -1.41 -4.46
C ASN A 197 7.63 -0.29 -4.02
N LEU A 198 7.89 -0.12 -2.72
CA LEU A 198 8.94 0.79 -2.24
C LEU A 198 10.34 0.35 -2.68
N ASP A 199 10.65 -0.95 -2.61
CA ASP A 199 11.95 -1.52 -3.00
C ASP A 199 12.25 -1.28 -4.48
N THR A 200 11.29 -1.58 -5.35
CA THR A 200 11.46 -1.53 -6.81
C THR A 200 11.26 -0.14 -7.41
N PHE A 201 10.58 0.78 -6.71
CA PHE A 201 10.30 2.11 -7.22
C PHE A 201 11.58 2.88 -7.57
N ASN A 202 11.61 3.45 -8.77
CA ASN A 202 12.70 4.31 -9.25
C ASN A 202 12.15 5.70 -9.61
N LEU A 203 12.52 6.71 -8.82
CA LEU A 203 12.04 8.07 -9.02
C LEU A 203 12.51 8.66 -10.36
N ASP A 204 13.75 8.35 -10.79
CA ASP A 204 14.30 8.89 -12.04
C ASP A 204 13.54 8.36 -13.25
N ASP A 205 13.17 7.07 -13.24
CA ASP A 205 12.37 6.47 -14.30
C ASP A 205 10.93 6.98 -14.28
N TYR A 206 10.34 7.15 -13.10
CA TYR A 206 9.03 7.76 -12.96
C TYR A 206 9.01 9.21 -13.49
N ILE A 207 10.02 10.02 -13.15
CA ILE A 207 10.19 11.39 -13.66
C ILE A 207 10.29 11.42 -15.18
N LYS A 208 11.01 10.46 -15.79
CA LYS A 208 11.11 10.33 -17.25
C LYS A 208 9.77 10.00 -17.89
N VAL A 209 9.02 9.04 -17.31
CA VAL A 209 7.69 8.63 -17.81
C VAL A 209 6.71 9.79 -17.81
N ILE A 210 6.61 10.56 -16.73
CA ILE A 210 5.75 11.74 -16.64
C ILE A 210 6.35 12.97 -17.33
N LYS A 211 7.58 12.86 -17.89
CA LYS A 211 8.33 13.98 -18.51
C LYS A 211 8.45 15.20 -17.61
N PHE A 212 8.67 14.98 -16.32
CA PHE A 212 8.69 16.02 -15.28
C PHE A 212 9.65 17.16 -15.61
N ASP A 213 10.82 16.86 -16.18
CA ASP A 213 11.80 17.88 -16.57
C ASP A 213 11.28 18.80 -17.68
N LYS A 214 10.40 18.30 -18.55
CA LYS A 214 9.77 19.06 -19.63
C LYS A 214 8.55 19.86 -19.18
N LEU A 215 8.04 19.62 -17.97
CA LEU A 215 6.92 20.39 -17.43
C LEU A 215 7.33 21.86 -17.26
N LYS A 216 6.63 22.74 -17.95
CA LYS A 216 6.78 24.18 -17.76
C LYS A 216 5.69 24.65 -16.83
N VAL A 217 6.07 25.18 -15.65
CA VAL A 217 5.11 25.84 -14.77
C VAL A 217 4.69 27.14 -15.45
N PRO A 218 3.43 27.32 -15.85
CA PRO A 218 2.98 28.52 -16.49
C PRO A 218 3.14 29.71 -15.55
N ASN A 219 3.67 30.82 -16.06
CA ASN A 219 3.70 32.08 -15.33
C ASN A 219 2.70 33.04 -15.96
N ILE A 220 1.52 33.12 -15.36
CA ILE A 220 0.47 34.03 -15.80
C ILE A 220 0.40 35.19 -14.80
N PRO A 221 0.88 36.41 -15.14
CA PRO A 221 1.08 37.48 -14.16
C PRO A 221 -0.17 37.91 -13.39
N PHE A 222 -1.35 37.69 -13.94
CA PHE A 222 -2.62 38.16 -13.39
C PHE A 222 -3.71 37.06 -13.39
N TYR A 223 -3.34 35.81 -13.21
CA TYR A 223 -4.37 34.77 -13.11
C TYR A 223 -5.25 34.99 -11.88
N LYS A 224 -6.55 35.16 -12.12
CA LYS A 224 -7.58 35.30 -11.10
C LYS A 224 -8.50 34.08 -11.20
N GLY A 225 -8.38 33.18 -10.25
CA GLY A 225 -9.29 32.02 -10.13
C GLY A 225 -10.74 32.50 -9.97
N LYS A 226 -11.69 31.63 -10.31
CA LYS A 226 -13.12 31.89 -10.14
C LYS A 226 -13.66 31.09 -8.98
N THR A 227 -14.43 31.74 -8.11
CA THR A 227 -15.25 31.06 -7.09
C THR A 227 -16.41 30.35 -7.79
N LYS A 228 -16.62 29.07 -7.50
CA LYS A 228 -17.62 28.23 -8.17
C LYS A 228 -18.11 27.11 -7.24
N HIS A 229 -19.38 26.73 -7.40
CA HIS A 229 -19.95 25.53 -6.79
C HIS A 229 -19.92 24.38 -7.79
N TYR A 230 -19.81 23.15 -7.27
CA TYR A 230 -19.80 21.90 -8.01
C TYR A 230 -20.72 20.90 -7.32
N TYR A 231 -21.39 20.03 -8.06
CA TYR A 231 -22.35 19.08 -7.55
C TYR A 231 -22.03 17.66 -8.02
N GLY A 232 -22.02 16.73 -7.07
CA GLY A 232 -21.71 15.34 -7.34
C GLY A 232 -20.25 15.08 -7.68
N ILE A 233 -19.92 13.81 -7.93
CA ILE A 233 -18.52 13.34 -8.08
C ILE A 233 -17.86 13.89 -9.33
N GLU A 234 -18.57 13.94 -10.46
CA GLU A 234 -17.97 14.35 -11.74
C GLU A 234 -17.58 15.84 -11.73
N GLU A 235 -18.44 16.69 -11.19
CA GLU A 235 -18.09 18.11 -11.05
C GLU A 235 -17.07 18.34 -9.93
N MET A 236 -17.05 17.50 -8.88
CA MET A 236 -16.01 17.52 -7.85
C MET A 236 -14.62 17.34 -8.48
N LYS A 237 -14.46 16.36 -9.37
CA LYS A 237 -13.21 16.13 -10.11
C LYS A 237 -12.76 17.38 -10.88
N GLU A 238 -13.69 18.08 -11.51
CA GLU A 238 -13.41 19.38 -12.16
C GLU A 238 -12.96 20.41 -11.13
N GLY A 239 -13.63 20.46 -9.97
CA GLY A 239 -13.29 21.35 -8.86
C GLY A 239 -11.86 21.12 -8.34
N GLU A 240 -11.44 19.87 -8.17
CA GLU A 240 -10.08 19.52 -7.76
C GLU A 240 -9.04 19.99 -8.79
N LEU A 241 -9.28 19.74 -10.09
CA LEU A 241 -8.37 20.21 -11.15
C LEU A 241 -8.31 21.74 -11.21
N ASN A 242 -9.41 22.43 -10.97
CA ASN A 242 -9.45 23.90 -10.91
C ASN A 242 -8.77 24.45 -9.66
N PHE A 243 -8.81 23.75 -8.53
CA PHE A 243 -8.02 24.06 -7.35
C PHE A 243 -6.51 24.03 -7.66
N PHE A 244 -6.02 22.92 -8.23
CA PHE A 244 -4.61 22.79 -8.61
C PHE A 244 -4.21 23.82 -9.66
N LYS A 245 -5.04 24.04 -10.67
CA LYS A 245 -4.81 25.06 -11.70
C LYS A 245 -4.63 26.45 -11.07
N SER A 246 -5.52 26.83 -10.15
CA SER A 246 -5.44 28.12 -9.46
C SER A 246 -4.18 28.23 -8.62
N THR A 247 -3.79 27.15 -7.93
CA THR A 247 -2.58 27.07 -7.12
C THR A 247 -1.31 27.18 -7.96
N VAL A 248 -1.22 26.40 -9.06
CA VAL A 248 -0.06 26.40 -9.96
C VAL A 248 0.14 27.75 -10.66
N LEU A 249 -0.93 28.37 -11.12
CA LEU A 249 -0.87 29.64 -11.86
C LEU A 249 -0.67 30.87 -10.97
N SER A 250 -0.84 30.74 -9.66
CA SER A 250 -0.63 31.84 -8.71
C SER A 250 0.87 32.14 -8.49
N LYS A 251 1.18 33.21 -7.78
CA LYS A 251 2.54 33.52 -7.33
C LYS A 251 2.90 32.87 -5.98
N SER A 252 1.91 32.37 -5.24
CA SER A 252 2.12 31.75 -3.93
C SER A 252 2.94 30.47 -4.06
N LYS A 253 3.77 30.22 -3.05
CA LYS A 253 4.50 28.96 -2.81
C LYS A 253 4.19 28.39 -1.42
N GLU A 254 3.09 28.89 -0.81
CA GLU A 254 2.68 28.37 0.48
C GLU A 254 2.32 26.88 0.38
N ASP A 255 2.47 26.18 1.50
CA ASP A 255 2.12 24.77 1.60
C ASP A 255 0.67 24.52 1.21
N ILE A 256 0.43 23.36 0.63
CA ILE A 256 -0.90 22.88 0.28
C ILE A 256 -1.35 21.91 1.37
N PHE A 257 -2.52 22.17 1.94
CA PHE A 257 -3.21 21.23 2.80
C PHE A 257 -4.21 20.42 1.99
N MET A 258 -4.25 19.10 2.23
CA MET A 258 -5.19 18.19 1.61
C MET A 258 -5.76 17.21 2.62
N CYS A 259 -7.06 17.05 2.63
CA CYS A 259 -7.77 16.03 3.37
C CYS A 259 -8.98 15.58 2.54
N SER A 260 -9.07 14.28 2.28
CA SER A 260 -10.21 13.69 1.58
C SER A 260 -10.50 12.31 2.13
N ASP A 261 -11.76 11.98 2.27
CA ASP A 261 -12.21 10.65 2.61
C ASP A 261 -12.90 9.93 1.44
N MET A 262 -12.70 10.44 0.24
CA MET A 262 -13.20 9.85 -1.00
C MET A 262 -12.86 8.36 -1.07
N PRO A 263 -13.82 7.48 -1.37
CA PRO A 263 -13.54 6.07 -1.60
C PRO A 263 -12.52 5.87 -2.73
N MET A 264 -11.53 5.02 -2.49
CA MET A 264 -10.48 4.75 -3.50
C MET A 264 -11.05 4.13 -4.77
N GLU A 265 -12.13 3.34 -4.65
CA GLU A 265 -12.80 2.75 -5.81
C GLU A 265 -13.36 3.78 -6.78
N ASP A 266 -13.91 4.89 -6.28
CA ASP A 266 -14.46 5.95 -7.12
C ASP A 266 -13.37 6.73 -7.85
N MET A 267 -12.19 6.87 -7.22
CA MET A 267 -11.01 7.46 -7.86
C MET A 267 -10.38 6.53 -8.90
N ALA A 268 -10.35 5.23 -8.63
CA ALA A 268 -9.75 4.22 -9.52
C ALA A 268 -10.57 3.95 -10.78
N LYS A 269 -11.88 4.20 -10.77
CA LYS A 269 -12.76 4.00 -11.94
C LYS A 269 -12.42 4.92 -13.11
N ASP A 270 -11.89 6.12 -12.84
CA ASP A 270 -11.55 7.12 -13.85
C ASP A 270 -10.03 7.27 -13.96
N THR A 271 -9.42 6.42 -14.78
CA THR A 271 -7.96 6.43 -15.00
C THR A 271 -7.45 7.73 -15.64
N ASP A 272 -8.27 8.42 -16.42
CA ASP A 272 -7.92 9.69 -17.05
C ASP A 272 -7.89 10.83 -16.04
N PHE A 273 -8.85 10.86 -15.12
CA PHE A 273 -8.84 11.81 -14.02
C PHE A 273 -7.61 11.58 -13.13
N GLY A 274 -7.33 10.34 -12.76
CA GLY A 274 -6.15 9.99 -11.95
C GLY A 274 -4.84 10.50 -12.55
N LYS A 275 -4.65 10.36 -13.87
CA LYS A 275 -3.47 10.89 -14.59
C LYS A 275 -3.40 12.42 -14.55
N LYS A 276 -4.52 13.11 -14.80
CA LYS A 276 -4.60 14.57 -14.75
C LYS A 276 -4.33 15.09 -13.33
N TRP A 277 -4.85 14.42 -12.34
CA TRP A 277 -4.70 14.75 -10.93
C TRP A 277 -3.24 14.61 -10.49
N MET A 278 -2.59 13.47 -10.80
CA MET A 278 -1.16 13.25 -10.51
C MET A 278 -0.26 14.26 -11.25
N PHE A 279 -0.60 14.59 -12.49
CA PHE A 279 0.09 15.64 -13.23
C PHE A 279 -0.04 17.01 -12.56
N ALA A 280 -1.23 17.36 -12.07
CA ALA A 280 -1.48 18.62 -11.38
C ALA A 280 -0.68 18.72 -10.07
N ILE A 281 -0.60 17.63 -9.29
CA ILE A 281 0.26 17.54 -8.11
C ILE A 281 1.73 17.71 -8.51
N ALA A 282 2.21 17.01 -9.54
CA ALA A 282 3.58 17.13 -10.00
C ALA A 282 3.94 18.59 -10.37
N MET A 283 3.00 19.34 -10.95
CA MET A 283 3.17 20.76 -11.23
C MET A 283 3.29 21.61 -9.95
N CYS A 284 2.50 21.31 -8.93
CA CYS A 284 2.60 21.97 -7.62
C CYS A 284 3.96 21.71 -6.97
N LEU A 285 4.42 20.45 -6.96
CA LEU A 285 5.73 20.06 -6.42
C LEU A 285 6.87 20.73 -7.19
N LYS A 286 6.80 20.77 -8.53
CA LYS A 286 7.80 21.45 -9.36
C LYS A 286 7.86 22.95 -9.09
N LYS A 287 6.76 23.57 -8.74
CA LYS A 287 6.69 24.97 -8.32
C LYS A 287 7.32 25.23 -6.96
N GLY A 288 7.54 24.17 -6.16
CA GLY A 288 8.16 24.21 -4.83
C GLY A 288 7.15 24.25 -3.68
N HIS A 289 5.89 23.87 -3.92
CA HIS A 289 4.94 23.65 -2.82
C HIS A 289 5.29 22.39 -2.03
N HIS A 290 4.99 22.41 -0.73
CA HIS A 290 4.97 21.23 0.13
C HIS A 290 3.53 20.80 0.38
N LEU A 291 3.27 19.50 0.44
CA LEU A 291 1.95 18.94 0.69
C LEU A 291 1.83 18.49 2.14
N ASN A 292 0.85 19.00 2.87
CA ASN A 292 0.43 18.47 4.17
C ASN A 292 -0.87 17.71 3.96
N ILE A 293 -0.84 16.38 4.05
CA ILE A 293 -2.01 15.55 3.77
C ILE A 293 -2.46 14.78 5.01
N ILE A 294 -3.76 14.84 5.30
CA ILE A 294 -4.38 13.96 6.29
C ILE A 294 -5.04 12.80 5.56
N HIS A 295 -4.48 11.60 5.72
CA HIS A 295 -5.06 10.38 5.20
C HIS A 295 -6.19 9.89 6.09
N ASN A 296 -7.30 9.50 5.47
CA ASN A 296 -8.34 8.76 6.15
C ASN A 296 -7.92 7.28 6.24
N LEU A 297 -7.50 6.85 7.42
CA LEU A 297 -7.09 5.47 7.72
C LEU A 297 -8.20 4.66 8.41
N ASP A 298 -9.37 5.25 8.64
CA ASP A 298 -10.54 4.57 9.20
C ASP A 298 -11.30 3.81 8.09
N ARG A 299 -10.57 2.92 7.43
CA ARG A 299 -11.00 2.10 6.28
C ARG A 299 -10.60 0.66 6.49
N PRO A 300 -11.20 -0.30 5.78
CA PRO A 300 -10.65 -1.66 5.69
C PRO A 300 -9.17 -1.62 5.30
N PHE A 301 -8.39 -2.55 5.87
CA PHE A 301 -6.92 -2.52 5.72
C PHE A 301 -6.46 -2.53 4.27
N ASN A 302 -7.12 -3.34 3.42
CA ASN A 302 -6.84 -3.41 1.99
C ASN A 302 -7.05 -2.06 1.26
N GLU A 303 -8.12 -1.34 1.58
CA GLU A 303 -8.40 -0.02 1.01
C GLU A 303 -7.38 1.01 1.50
N MET A 304 -7.01 0.94 2.78
CA MET A 304 -5.95 1.77 3.36
C MET A 304 -4.62 1.54 2.65
N MET A 305 -4.21 0.27 2.44
CA MET A 305 -2.96 -0.07 1.77
C MET A 305 -2.94 0.38 0.31
N LEU A 306 -4.02 0.14 -0.44
CA LEU A 306 -4.16 0.62 -1.81
C LEU A 306 -4.04 2.16 -1.88
N GLY A 307 -4.64 2.86 -0.91
CA GLY A 307 -4.50 4.30 -0.77
C GLY A 307 -3.05 4.72 -0.57
N LEU A 308 -2.33 4.10 0.37
CA LEU A 308 -0.94 4.44 0.65
C LEU A 308 -0.01 4.11 -0.51
N GLU A 309 -0.22 2.98 -1.19
CA GLU A 309 0.56 2.59 -2.38
C GLU A 309 0.43 3.61 -3.52
N SER A 310 -0.76 4.14 -3.74
CA SER A 310 -0.99 5.16 -4.77
C SER A 310 -0.19 6.46 -4.53
N TRP A 311 0.21 6.73 -3.29
CA TRP A 311 1.00 7.90 -2.90
C TRP A 311 2.51 7.69 -2.90
N ILE A 312 3.00 6.45 -3.13
CA ILE A 312 4.44 6.16 -3.15
C ILE A 312 5.23 7.14 -4.03
N PRO A 313 4.81 7.46 -5.28
CA PRO A 313 5.55 8.40 -6.11
C PRO A 313 5.72 9.78 -5.47
N ILE A 314 4.72 10.24 -4.74
CA ILE A 314 4.74 11.54 -4.06
C ILE A 314 5.60 11.47 -2.79
N TYR A 315 5.48 10.38 -2.00
CA TYR A 315 6.35 10.16 -0.83
C TYR A 315 7.82 10.19 -1.22
N MET A 316 8.18 9.58 -2.36
CA MET A 316 9.55 9.54 -2.87
C MET A 316 10.12 10.92 -3.24
N THR A 317 9.28 11.93 -3.44
CA THR A 317 9.76 13.32 -3.65
C THR A 317 10.28 13.97 -2.37
N GLY A 318 9.80 13.52 -1.20
CA GLY A 318 10.08 14.14 0.10
C GLY A 318 9.40 15.51 0.29
N GLN A 319 8.57 15.96 -0.66
CA GLN A 319 7.83 17.23 -0.58
C GLN A 319 6.42 17.04 -0.01
N ILE A 320 6.26 16.08 0.89
CA ILE A 320 4.97 15.73 1.51
C ILE A 320 5.16 15.34 2.97
N SER A 321 4.22 15.77 3.81
CA SER A 321 4.08 15.34 5.20
C SER A 321 2.73 14.65 5.39
N PRO A 322 2.70 13.32 5.49
CA PRO A 322 1.49 12.56 5.68
C PRO A 322 1.12 12.46 7.17
N TYR A 323 -0.13 12.73 7.47
CA TYR A 323 -0.72 12.68 8.80
C TYR A 323 -1.95 11.79 8.82
N TYR A 324 -2.46 11.50 10.01
CA TYR A 324 -3.76 10.90 10.26
C TYR A 324 -4.42 11.51 11.49
N LEU A 325 -5.74 11.41 11.55
CA LEU A 325 -6.54 11.78 12.71
C LEU A 325 -7.17 10.52 13.29
N ASN A 326 -7.15 10.41 14.62
CA ASN A 326 -8.02 9.48 15.33
C ASN A 326 -9.41 10.14 15.38
N SER A 327 -10.27 9.86 14.40
CA SER A 327 -11.58 10.49 14.32
C SER A 327 -12.65 9.63 14.99
N ALA A 328 -13.58 10.31 15.69
CA ALA A 328 -14.85 9.70 16.03
C ALA A 328 -15.66 9.49 14.74
N LYS A 329 -16.26 8.32 14.58
CA LYS A 329 -17.06 7.97 13.40
C LYS A 329 -18.33 8.81 13.35
N ASN A 330 -18.34 9.84 12.50
CA ASN A 330 -19.56 10.58 12.16
C ASN A 330 -19.94 10.25 10.72
N ASN A 331 -21.23 10.01 10.45
CA ASN A 331 -21.73 9.75 9.10
C ASN A 331 -21.89 11.04 8.26
N VAL A 332 -21.79 12.20 8.89
CA VAL A 332 -21.84 13.51 8.26
C VAL A 332 -20.53 14.23 8.55
N TYR A 333 -19.80 14.55 7.53
CA TYR A 333 -18.47 15.14 7.67
C TYR A 333 -18.09 16.00 6.45
N ASN A 334 -17.09 16.83 6.65
CA ASN A 334 -16.43 17.47 5.55
C ASN A 334 -15.68 16.41 4.75
N HIS A 335 -16.23 16.07 3.62
CA HIS A 335 -15.74 15.05 2.70
C HIS A 335 -14.42 15.43 2.04
N LEU A 336 -14.21 16.72 1.77
CA LEU A 336 -13.03 17.22 1.09
C LEU A 336 -12.65 18.60 1.62
N ASN A 337 -11.37 18.79 1.91
CA ASN A 337 -10.77 20.08 2.25
C ASN A 337 -9.38 20.19 1.63
N TYR A 338 -9.26 21.01 0.60
CA TYR A 338 -7.99 21.38 -0.03
C TYR A 338 -7.79 22.88 0.11
N VAL A 339 -6.63 23.29 0.62
CA VAL A 339 -6.33 24.72 0.82
C VAL A 339 -4.89 24.99 0.37
N SER A 340 -4.72 26.07 -0.36
CA SER A 340 -3.42 26.65 -0.72
C SER A 340 -3.40 28.13 -0.35
N GLY A 341 -2.29 28.84 -0.63
CA GLY A 341 -2.19 30.28 -0.32
C GLY A 341 -3.15 31.19 -1.10
N VAL A 342 -3.92 30.65 -2.05
CA VAL A 342 -4.76 31.47 -2.97
C VAL A 342 -6.15 30.93 -3.22
N THR A 343 -6.41 29.69 -2.87
CA THR A 343 -7.69 29.04 -3.13
C THR A 343 -7.97 27.94 -2.11
N ALA A 344 -9.26 27.71 -1.83
CA ALA A 344 -9.74 26.63 -1.00
C ALA A 344 -10.85 25.89 -1.73
N LEU A 345 -10.83 24.56 -1.70
CA LEU A 345 -11.90 23.70 -2.15
C LEU A 345 -12.41 22.89 -0.96
N THR A 346 -13.67 23.05 -0.64
CA THR A 346 -14.32 22.32 0.46
C THR A 346 -15.58 21.62 -0.04
N GLY A 347 -15.92 20.50 0.57
CA GLY A 347 -17.11 19.74 0.21
C GLY A 347 -17.68 18.99 1.39
N GLU A 348 -18.99 18.86 1.42
CA GLU A 348 -19.73 18.13 2.42
C GLU A 348 -20.60 17.06 1.77
N CYS A 349 -20.65 15.88 2.37
CA CYS A 349 -21.55 14.83 1.95
C CYS A 349 -21.88 13.87 3.08
N ILE A 350 -22.86 13.02 2.85
CA ILE A 350 -23.17 11.88 3.71
C ILE A 350 -22.44 10.67 3.15
N LYS A 351 -21.83 9.88 4.02
CA LYS A 351 -21.12 8.65 3.65
C LYS A 351 -22.03 7.72 2.83
N GLY A 352 -21.54 7.28 1.67
CA GLY A 352 -22.30 6.44 0.73
C GLY A 352 -23.20 7.22 -0.26
N TYR A 353 -23.29 8.56 -0.12
CA TYR A 353 -24.05 9.43 -1.01
C TYR A 353 -23.17 10.51 -1.66
N HIS A 354 -21.93 10.16 -1.99
CA HIS A 354 -20.94 11.10 -2.55
C HIS A 354 -21.39 11.75 -3.86
N ASN A 355 -22.23 11.07 -4.64
CA ASN A 355 -22.85 11.60 -5.86
C ASN A 355 -23.84 12.75 -5.62
N LYS A 356 -24.20 13.02 -4.35
CA LYS A 356 -25.06 14.14 -3.93
C LYS A 356 -24.28 15.20 -3.14
N GLY A 357 -22.97 15.07 -3.07
CA GLY A 357 -22.10 16.04 -2.40
C GLY A 357 -22.13 17.41 -3.10
N MET A 358 -21.96 18.46 -2.31
CA MET A 358 -21.79 19.83 -2.79
C MET A 358 -20.38 20.31 -2.45
N TYR A 359 -19.71 20.91 -3.41
CA TYR A 359 -18.33 21.37 -3.30
C TYR A 359 -18.25 22.85 -3.67
N TYR A 360 -17.40 23.57 -2.96
CA TYR A 360 -17.24 25.00 -3.11
C TYR A 360 -15.77 25.36 -3.27
N LEU A 361 -15.41 25.88 -4.44
CA LEU A 361 -14.10 26.45 -4.71
C LEU A 361 -14.15 27.95 -4.43
N SER A 362 -13.37 28.42 -3.46
CA SER A 362 -13.25 29.84 -3.17
C SER A 362 -11.86 30.38 -3.53
N THR A 363 -11.87 31.59 -4.09
CA THR A 363 -10.68 32.42 -4.30
C THR A 363 -10.78 33.75 -3.53
N ASN A 364 -11.79 33.90 -2.67
CA ASN A 364 -11.94 35.02 -1.76
C ASN A 364 -10.88 34.94 -0.66
N LYS A 365 -10.10 36.01 -0.50
CA LYS A 365 -8.97 36.04 0.46
C LYS A 365 -9.40 35.76 1.91
N ASN A 366 -10.55 36.28 2.34
CA ASN A 366 -11.03 36.09 3.71
C ASN A 366 -11.47 34.64 3.94
N GLU A 367 -12.14 34.04 2.96
CA GLU A 367 -12.56 32.64 3.04
C GLU A 367 -11.35 31.69 2.99
N VAL A 368 -10.41 31.92 2.09
CA VAL A 368 -9.15 31.15 2.00
C VAL A 368 -8.40 31.23 3.31
N LYS A 369 -8.31 32.41 3.94
CA LYS A 369 -7.69 32.58 5.27
C LYS A 369 -8.41 31.75 6.32
N TYR A 370 -9.75 31.82 6.37
CA TYR A 370 -10.56 31.03 7.30
C TYR A 370 -10.32 29.52 7.15
N TYR A 371 -10.36 29.02 5.92
CA TYR A 371 -10.12 27.60 5.66
C TYR A 371 -8.69 27.19 5.98
N LYS A 372 -7.70 28.07 5.76
CA LYS A 372 -6.32 27.83 6.17
C LYS A 372 -6.19 27.68 7.69
N GLU A 373 -6.75 28.63 8.46
CA GLU A 373 -6.75 28.56 9.92
C GLU A 373 -7.44 27.29 10.44
N LYS A 374 -8.56 26.88 9.82
CA LYS A 374 -9.24 25.61 10.12
C LYS A 374 -8.32 24.41 9.85
N CYS A 375 -7.62 24.37 8.72
CA CYS A 375 -6.71 23.28 8.36
C CYS A 375 -5.49 23.23 9.29
N ASP A 376 -4.94 24.38 9.67
CA ASP A 376 -3.85 24.47 10.65
C ASP A 376 -4.26 23.90 12.03
N LEU A 377 -5.50 24.13 12.45
CA LEU A 377 -6.05 23.52 13.66
C LEU A 377 -6.23 22.01 13.54
N LEU A 378 -6.61 21.49 12.37
CA LEU A 378 -6.68 20.06 12.10
C LEU A 378 -5.28 19.42 12.15
N LEU A 379 -4.30 20.05 11.52
CA LEU A 379 -2.89 19.57 11.55
C LEU A 379 -2.34 19.52 12.97
N LYS A 380 -2.64 20.51 13.83
CA LYS A 380 -2.23 20.48 15.24
C LYS A 380 -2.79 19.29 16.02
N LYS A 381 -3.95 18.77 15.62
CA LYS A 381 -4.57 17.57 16.23
C LYS A 381 -4.14 16.27 15.55
N ALA A 382 -3.62 16.35 14.33
CA ALA A 382 -3.20 15.20 13.56
C ALA A 382 -1.89 14.62 14.10
N LYS A 383 -1.72 13.32 13.91
CA LYS A 383 -0.47 12.61 14.22
C LYS A 383 0.26 12.30 12.92
N PRO A 384 1.59 12.33 12.90
CA PRO A 384 2.34 11.87 11.75
C PRO A 384 2.03 10.41 11.45
N LEU A 385 1.67 10.11 10.21
CA LEU A 385 1.55 8.75 9.70
C LEU A 385 2.95 8.15 9.55
N MET A 386 3.82 8.91 8.91
CA MET A 386 5.25 8.65 8.79
C MET A 386 6.01 9.97 8.67
N GLU A 387 7.26 9.95 9.08
CA GLU A 387 8.22 11.02 8.81
C GLU A 387 9.08 10.61 7.61
N ILE A 388 9.34 11.55 6.71
CA ILE A 388 10.08 11.31 5.47
C ILE A 388 11.34 12.15 5.47
N TYR A 389 12.49 11.50 5.35
CA TYR A 389 13.79 12.14 5.38
C TYR A 389 14.54 11.96 4.07
N ARG A 390 15.08 13.06 3.56
CA ARG A 390 15.96 13.13 2.40
C ARG A 390 17.24 13.89 2.76
N GLU A 391 18.14 14.04 1.78
CA GLU A 391 19.41 14.74 1.96
C GLU A 391 19.26 16.17 2.53
N ASN A 392 18.19 16.89 2.12
CA ASN A 392 17.93 18.26 2.57
C ASN A 392 17.58 18.37 4.07
N ASN A 393 17.05 17.32 4.68
CA ASN A 393 16.73 17.25 6.11
C ASN A 393 17.49 16.12 6.85
N GLN A 394 18.69 15.76 6.36
CA GLN A 394 19.52 14.72 6.95
C GLN A 394 19.92 14.98 8.41
N ASN A 395 19.98 16.25 8.84
CA ASN A 395 20.31 16.57 10.23
C ASN A 395 19.20 16.18 11.20
N GLU A 396 17.95 16.31 10.78
CA GLU A 396 16.78 15.87 11.54
C GLU A 396 16.76 14.34 11.65
N TYR A 397 17.11 13.64 10.57
CA TYR A 397 17.25 12.19 10.60
C TYR A 397 18.36 11.71 11.52
N LYS A 398 19.53 12.38 11.52
CA LYS A 398 20.61 12.08 12.48
C LYS A 398 20.18 12.30 13.93
N LEU A 399 19.38 13.35 14.18
CA LEU A 399 18.83 13.59 15.51
C LEU A 399 17.84 12.50 15.90
N PHE A 400 16.99 12.05 14.96
CA PHE A 400 16.11 10.91 15.17
C PHE A 400 16.90 9.66 15.55
N LEU A 401 17.95 9.27 14.80
CA LEU A 401 18.79 8.10 15.09
C LEU A 401 19.48 8.21 16.45
N LYS A 402 19.96 9.40 16.82
CA LYS A 402 20.56 9.65 18.15
C LYS A 402 19.54 9.45 19.28
N ASN A 403 18.27 9.75 19.06
CA ASN A 403 17.22 9.47 20.02
C ASN A 403 16.85 7.98 20.02
N ASP A 404 16.85 7.33 18.83
CA ASP A 404 16.54 5.91 18.66
C ASP A 404 17.50 4.99 19.43
N GLU A 405 18.80 5.31 19.48
CA GLU A 405 19.80 4.50 20.21
C GLU A 405 19.45 4.30 21.70
N ASN A 406 18.69 5.25 22.29
CA ASN A 406 18.26 5.22 23.69
C ASN A 406 16.86 4.61 23.87
N ILE A 407 16.18 4.24 22.78
CA ILE A 407 14.84 3.67 22.86
C ILE A 407 14.92 2.19 23.20
N ASN A 408 14.33 1.80 24.33
CA ASN A 408 14.21 0.41 24.73
C ASN A 408 13.28 -0.35 23.80
N GLY A 409 13.73 -1.46 23.22
CA GLY A 409 12.97 -2.34 22.31
C GLY A 409 13.92 -3.13 21.40
N ASN A 410 13.65 -4.41 21.24
CA ASN A 410 14.41 -5.26 20.32
C ASN A 410 14.23 -4.77 18.87
N ARG A 411 15.26 -5.00 18.05
CA ARG A 411 15.26 -4.65 16.64
C ARG A 411 15.20 -5.91 15.79
N LYS A 412 14.33 -5.88 14.78
CA LYS A 412 14.23 -6.89 13.72
C LYS A 412 14.53 -6.17 12.41
N ARG A 413 15.59 -6.59 11.70
CA ARG A 413 16.05 -5.87 10.52
C ARG A 413 16.13 -6.80 9.31
N PHE A 414 15.53 -6.38 8.20
CA PHE A 414 15.65 -7.05 6.89
C PHE A 414 16.64 -6.25 6.05
N LEU A 415 17.79 -6.84 5.76
CA LEU A 415 18.90 -6.14 5.15
C LEU A 415 19.06 -6.49 3.67
N SER A 416 19.19 -5.48 2.83
CA SER A 416 19.52 -5.66 1.40
C SER A 416 21.01 -5.98 1.17
N SER A 417 21.87 -5.77 2.17
CA SER A 417 23.31 -6.00 2.14
C SER A 417 23.83 -6.31 3.55
N LEU A 418 25.09 -6.73 3.66
CA LEU A 418 25.72 -6.91 4.96
C LEU A 418 25.82 -5.59 5.73
N PRO A 419 25.67 -5.62 7.08
CA PRO A 419 25.67 -4.42 7.90
C PRO A 419 27.05 -3.76 7.93
N ILE A 420 27.12 -2.47 7.57
CA ILE A 420 28.36 -1.71 7.40
C ILE A 420 29.22 -1.66 8.66
N PHE A 421 28.63 -1.74 9.86
CA PHE A 421 29.36 -1.62 11.12
C PHE A 421 30.25 -2.84 11.41
N THR A 422 30.06 -3.97 10.74
CA THR A 422 30.86 -5.18 10.95
C THR A 422 32.13 -5.24 10.10
N ILE A 423 32.27 -4.36 9.09
CA ILE A 423 33.44 -4.33 8.20
C ILE A 423 34.66 -3.64 8.86
N THR A 424 35.87 -4.12 8.59
CA THR A 424 37.09 -3.41 9.04
C THR A 424 37.38 -2.18 8.20
N ASP A 425 38.09 -1.22 8.76
CA ASP A 425 38.48 0.00 8.04
C ASP A 425 39.39 -0.29 6.83
N GLU A 426 40.24 -1.31 6.93
CA GLU A 426 41.14 -1.76 5.87
C GLU A 426 40.37 -2.27 4.66
N LEU A 427 39.44 -3.23 4.89
CA LEU A 427 38.62 -3.81 3.85
C LEU A 427 37.72 -2.74 3.22
N LEU A 428 37.10 -1.90 4.04
CA LEU A 428 36.26 -0.80 3.56
C LEU A 428 37.03 0.18 2.66
N LYS A 429 38.24 0.61 3.09
CA LYS A 429 39.13 1.48 2.29
C LYS A 429 39.51 0.83 0.95
N LYS A 430 39.80 -0.47 0.95
CA LYS A 430 40.11 -1.25 -0.26
C LYS A 430 38.95 -1.20 -1.24
N ILE A 431 37.74 -1.52 -0.78
CA ILE A 431 36.50 -1.51 -1.59
C ILE A 431 36.23 -0.11 -2.16
N LEU A 432 36.28 0.93 -1.32
CA LEU A 432 36.01 2.30 -1.73
C LEU A 432 37.00 2.82 -2.77
N LYS A 433 38.30 2.53 -2.62
CA LYS A 433 39.34 2.90 -3.58
C LYS A 433 39.13 2.21 -4.94
N ARG A 434 38.79 0.91 -4.93
CA ARG A 434 38.48 0.14 -6.15
C ARG A 434 37.26 0.72 -6.87
N ASN A 435 36.24 1.18 -6.13
CA ASN A 435 35.05 1.85 -6.67
C ASN A 435 35.32 3.32 -7.05
N LYS A 436 36.57 3.79 -7.06
CA LYS A 436 36.97 5.17 -7.41
C LYS A 436 36.24 6.25 -6.60
N VAL A 437 35.96 5.97 -5.33
CA VAL A 437 35.38 6.94 -4.38
C VAL A 437 36.43 7.99 -4.07
N SER A 438 36.02 9.25 -3.97
CA SER A 438 36.95 10.36 -3.65
C SER A 438 37.53 10.19 -2.26
N LYS A 439 38.76 10.69 -2.04
CA LYS A 439 39.44 10.64 -0.72
C LYS A 439 38.60 11.26 0.39
N LEU A 440 37.93 12.37 0.08
CA LEU A 440 37.04 13.06 1.02
C LEU A 440 35.80 12.19 1.39
N ASP A 441 35.20 11.53 0.40
CA ASP A 441 34.06 10.65 0.66
C ASP A 441 34.48 9.39 1.41
N ILE A 442 35.69 8.84 1.14
CA ILE A 442 36.22 7.69 1.90
C ILE A 442 36.31 8.06 3.39
N GLU A 443 36.85 9.23 3.73
CA GLU A 443 36.95 9.68 5.12
C GLU A 443 35.55 9.83 5.76
N LYS A 444 34.59 10.40 5.03
CA LYS A 444 33.18 10.51 5.48
C LYS A 444 32.53 9.14 5.71
N ILE A 445 32.73 8.19 4.80
CA ILE A 445 32.13 6.84 4.89
C ILE A 445 32.73 6.06 6.07
N ILE A 446 34.04 6.17 6.30
CA ILE A 446 34.68 5.54 7.47
C ILE A 446 34.15 6.14 8.78
N LYS A 447 34.05 7.48 8.86
CA LYS A 447 33.44 8.14 10.02
C LYS A 447 32.01 7.70 10.24
N TYR A 448 31.25 7.57 9.16
CA TYR A 448 29.89 7.05 9.21
C TYR A 448 29.84 5.61 9.73
N LYS A 449 30.65 4.69 9.19
CA LYS A 449 30.76 3.30 9.64
C LYS A 449 31.06 3.21 11.16
N ASN A 450 31.98 4.04 11.65
CA ASN A 450 32.31 4.07 13.08
C ASN A 450 31.16 4.64 13.93
N SER A 451 30.35 5.56 13.39
CA SER A 451 29.14 6.03 14.07
C SER A 451 28.05 4.96 14.11
N GLU A 452 27.91 4.16 13.06
CA GLU A 452 26.96 3.02 13.02
C GLU A 452 27.37 1.91 14.02
N LEU A 453 28.67 1.64 14.14
CA LEU A 453 29.17 0.69 15.16
C LEU A 453 28.79 1.17 16.57
N LYS A 454 29.07 2.44 16.87
CA LYS A 454 28.71 3.01 18.18
C LYS A 454 27.22 3.00 18.44
N TYR A 455 26.42 3.31 17.42
CA TYR A 455 24.95 3.26 17.49
C TYR A 455 24.48 1.81 17.81
N MET A 456 25.04 0.82 17.11
CA MET A 456 24.71 -0.59 17.35
C MET A 456 25.16 -1.05 18.75
N ASP A 457 26.36 -0.70 19.18
CA ASP A 457 26.86 -1.01 20.53
C ASP A 457 25.94 -0.45 21.62
N ASN A 458 25.41 0.76 21.44
CA ASN A 458 24.47 1.34 22.40
C ASN A 458 23.14 0.59 22.45
N ILE A 459 22.63 0.16 21.30
CA ILE A 459 21.41 -0.68 21.24
C ILE A 459 21.63 -2.01 21.93
N LEU A 460 22.74 -2.70 21.63
CA LEU A 460 23.03 -4.04 22.12
C LEU A 460 23.28 -4.13 23.64
N LYS A 461 23.52 -2.99 24.31
CA LYS A 461 23.62 -2.98 25.79
C LYS A 461 22.37 -3.44 26.49
N ASN A 462 21.18 -3.12 25.96
CA ASN A 462 19.91 -3.34 26.62
C ASN A 462 18.86 -4.05 25.76
N ASN A 463 19.15 -4.28 24.48
CA ASN A 463 18.20 -4.82 23.52
C ASN A 463 18.86 -5.86 22.62
N SER A 464 18.09 -6.77 22.05
CA SER A 464 18.57 -7.67 21.01
C SER A 464 18.31 -7.12 19.61
N VAL A 465 19.18 -7.52 18.67
CA VAL A 465 19.08 -7.20 17.25
C VAL A 465 19.08 -8.50 16.47
N ASN A 466 18.06 -8.71 15.66
CA ASN A 466 17.91 -9.86 14.77
C ASN A 466 18.00 -9.37 13.33
N ASP A 467 19.12 -9.63 12.67
CA ASP A 467 19.33 -9.33 11.26
C ASP A 467 18.94 -10.50 10.39
N TYR A 468 18.17 -10.22 9.35
CA TYR A 468 17.79 -11.17 8.31
C TYR A 468 18.56 -10.80 7.06
N ILE A 469 19.42 -11.71 6.59
CA ILE A 469 20.31 -11.50 5.45
C ILE A 469 20.16 -12.62 4.43
N TYR A 470 20.25 -12.27 3.16
CA TYR A 470 20.40 -13.23 2.06
C TYR A 470 21.88 -13.44 1.75
N ILE A 471 22.31 -14.71 1.66
CA ILE A 471 23.67 -15.03 1.24
C ILE A 471 23.73 -14.99 -0.29
N ILE A 472 24.40 -13.98 -0.79
CA ILE A 472 24.54 -13.67 -2.24
C ILE A 472 25.47 -14.69 -2.89
N LYS A 473 25.13 -15.12 -4.10
CA LYS A 473 25.90 -16.07 -4.91
C LYS A 473 26.90 -15.35 -5.81
N GLU A 474 27.95 -16.06 -6.24
CA GLU A 474 29.07 -15.49 -7.02
C GLU A 474 28.64 -14.72 -8.28
N ASN A 475 27.58 -15.17 -8.94
CA ASN A 475 27.10 -14.58 -10.19
C ASN A 475 26.07 -13.44 -10.00
N GLU A 476 25.80 -13.03 -8.77
CA GLU A 476 24.85 -11.98 -8.44
C GLU A 476 25.57 -10.64 -8.23
N ASN A 477 24.89 -9.54 -8.58
CA ASN A 477 25.42 -8.20 -8.32
C ASN A 477 25.39 -7.90 -6.81
N ILE A 478 26.55 -7.59 -6.25
CA ILE A 478 26.74 -7.37 -4.83
C ILE A 478 27.06 -5.90 -4.56
N THR A 479 26.22 -5.23 -3.81
CA THR A 479 26.43 -3.82 -3.45
C THR A 479 26.60 -3.67 -1.94
N LEU A 480 27.53 -2.79 -1.53
CA LEU A 480 27.66 -2.34 -0.16
C LEU A 480 26.60 -1.28 0.12
N SER A 481 25.76 -1.51 1.12
CA SER A 481 24.77 -0.55 1.57
C SER A 481 25.36 0.45 2.58
N LEU A 482 25.06 1.73 2.39
CA LEU A 482 25.32 2.79 3.36
C LEU A 482 23.98 3.23 3.99
N GLU A 483 23.26 2.31 4.56
CA GLU A 483 21.85 2.38 5.00
C GLU A 483 21.34 3.76 5.45
N ASN A 484 21.95 4.34 6.47
CA ASN A 484 21.51 5.60 7.09
C ASN A 484 22.26 6.85 6.54
N MET A 485 23.07 6.67 5.50
CA MET A 485 23.79 7.75 4.84
C MET A 485 23.12 8.13 3.51
N PHE A 486 22.86 9.42 3.27
CA PHE A 486 22.35 9.90 1.98
C PHE A 486 23.49 9.92 0.94
N TYR A 487 23.87 8.73 0.45
CA TYR A 487 24.94 8.56 -0.52
C TYR A 487 24.41 7.86 -1.79
N ASN A 488 24.32 8.62 -2.88
CA ASN A 488 23.62 8.18 -4.10
C ASN A 488 24.47 7.35 -5.07
N LYS A 489 25.76 7.07 -4.74
CA LYS A 489 26.62 6.25 -5.61
C LYS A 489 26.61 4.80 -5.17
N LYS A 490 26.46 3.89 -6.12
CA LYS A 490 26.57 2.45 -5.86
C LYS A 490 28.04 2.08 -5.59
N ILE A 491 28.25 1.30 -4.55
CA ILE A 491 29.55 0.71 -4.20
C ILE A 491 29.42 -0.79 -4.36
N ASN A 492 30.20 -1.37 -5.26
CA ASN A 492 30.11 -2.79 -5.56
C ASN A 492 31.22 -3.56 -4.84
N TYR A 493 30.90 -4.74 -4.31
CA TYR A 493 31.88 -5.74 -3.88
C TYR A 493 32.45 -6.51 -5.06
N THR A 494 33.66 -7.11 -4.89
CA THR A 494 33.97 -8.41 -5.50
C THR A 494 33.42 -9.52 -4.62
N TYR A 495 33.28 -10.74 -5.17
CA TYR A 495 32.77 -11.85 -4.37
C TYR A 495 33.68 -12.18 -3.18
N ASP A 496 35.01 -12.12 -3.35
CA ASP A 496 35.98 -12.31 -2.27
C ASP A 496 35.83 -11.24 -1.17
N GLU A 497 35.68 -9.97 -1.54
CA GLU A 497 35.44 -8.89 -0.58
C GLU A 497 34.12 -9.09 0.20
N TYR A 498 33.09 -9.59 -0.46
CA TYR A 498 31.83 -9.93 0.17
C TYR A 498 31.99 -11.10 1.17
N LEU A 499 32.69 -12.18 0.77
CA LEU A 499 32.94 -13.32 1.66
C LEU A 499 33.80 -12.92 2.88
N GLU A 500 34.79 -12.04 2.68
CA GLU A 500 35.57 -11.48 3.78
C GLU A 500 34.70 -10.70 4.77
N HIS A 501 33.82 -9.82 4.24
CA HIS A 501 32.88 -9.07 5.09
C HIS A 501 31.86 -10.00 5.78
N LEU A 502 31.33 -11.01 5.10
CA LEU A 502 30.42 -11.99 5.69
C LEU A 502 31.10 -12.74 6.87
N LYS A 503 32.36 -13.09 6.74
CA LYS A 503 33.14 -13.68 7.84
C LYS A 503 33.25 -12.72 9.03
N LEU A 504 33.52 -11.46 8.80
CA LEU A 504 33.56 -10.43 9.84
C LEU A 504 32.20 -10.28 10.53
N THR A 505 31.11 -10.27 9.76
CA THR A 505 29.74 -10.21 10.30
C THR A 505 29.42 -11.41 11.20
N LYS A 506 29.81 -12.62 10.78
CA LYS A 506 29.68 -13.84 11.61
C LYS A 506 30.54 -13.81 12.87
N ASN A 507 31.70 -13.20 12.82
CA ASN A 507 32.54 -13.03 14.00
C ASN A 507 31.90 -12.03 14.97
N PHE A 508 31.35 -10.92 14.47
CA PHE A 508 30.63 -9.95 15.29
C PHE A 508 29.44 -10.60 16.03
N GLU A 509 28.69 -11.51 15.38
CA GLU A 509 27.63 -12.29 16.03
C GLU A 509 28.16 -13.14 17.19
N LYS A 510 29.28 -13.83 17.00
CA LYS A 510 29.88 -14.69 18.06
C LYS A 510 30.36 -13.89 19.28
N GLU A 511 30.80 -12.65 19.05
CA GLU A 511 31.32 -11.76 20.08
C GLU A 511 30.20 -10.98 20.82
N ASN A 512 28.99 -10.93 20.26
CA ASN A 512 27.88 -10.13 20.80
C ASN A 512 26.63 -11.01 21.04
N ILE A 513 26.39 -11.39 22.28
CA ILE A 513 25.30 -12.27 22.69
C ILE A 513 23.89 -11.77 22.33
N ASN A 514 23.72 -10.46 22.19
CA ASN A 514 22.44 -9.82 21.86
C ASN A 514 22.28 -9.57 20.36
N TYR A 515 23.23 -9.99 19.51
CA TYR A 515 23.17 -9.84 18.07
C TYR A 515 23.01 -11.20 17.40
N HIS A 516 22.02 -11.36 16.51
CA HIS A 516 21.67 -12.63 15.87
C HIS A 516 21.52 -12.47 14.38
N LEU A 517 22.07 -13.43 13.60
CA LEU A 517 21.96 -13.52 12.16
C LEU A 517 20.96 -14.61 11.77
N ASN A 518 20.01 -14.27 10.92
CA ASN A 518 19.05 -15.18 10.31
C ASN A 518 19.27 -15.18 8.80
N TYR A 519 19.22 -16.33 8.18
CA TYR A 519 19.52 -16.48 6.75
C TYR A 519 18.23 -16.64 5.95
N GLU A 520 17.98 -15.75 5.00
CA GLU A 520 16.84 -15.84 4.10
C GLU A 520 17.06 -16.92 3.03
N LYS A 521 15.96 -17.59 2.60
CA LYS A 521 15.98 -18.53 1.46
C LYS A 521 16.13 -17.80 0.12
N GLU A 522 15.48 -16.64 0.02
CA GLU A 522 15.47 -15.75 -1.15
C GLU A 522 15.69 -14.33 -0.69
N GLN A 523 16.28 -13.50 -1.55
CA GLN A 523 16.51 -12.09 -1.22
C GLN A 523 15.17 -11.34 -1.19
N THR A 524 14.72 -10.98 0.01
CA THR A 524 13.43 -10.29 0.21
C THR A 524 13.45 -8.89 -0.38
N PHE A 525 14.51 -8.11 -0.11
CA PHE A 525 14.66 -6.75 -0.61
C PHE A 525 16.06 -6.54 -1.21
N LYS A 526 16.11 -5.75 -2.31
CA LYS A 526 17.38 -5.42 -3.01
C LYS A 526 17.83 -3.99 -2.76
N ASN A 527 16.91 -3.06 -2.55
CA ASN A 527 17.19 -1.63 -2.51
C ASN A 527 16.71 -0.97 -1.22
N ILE A 528 15.99 -1.69 -0.37
CA ILE A 528 15.56 -1.18 0.93
C ILE A 528 16.09 -2.05 2.07
N THR A 529 16.30 -1.39 3.20
CA THR A 529 16.48 -2.03 4.51
C THR A 529 15.30 -1.64 5.38
N THR A 530 14.73 -2.62 6.08
CA THR A 530 13.62 -2.38 7.01
C THR A 530 14.08 -2.70 8.43
N THR A 531 13.98 -1.73 9.32
CA THR A 531 14.28 -1.88 10.76
C THR A 531 13.00 -1.69 11.56
N ILE A 532 12.58 -2.72 12.26
CA ILE A 532 11.39 -2.72 13.11
C ILE A 532 11.83 -2.62 14.56
N THR A 533 11.42 -1.56 15.23
CA THR A 533 11.58 -1.41 16.68
C THR A 533 10.29 -1.85 17.35
N ASN A 534 10.36 -2.94 18.08
CA ASN A 534 9.21 -3.68 18.62
C ASN A 534 8.12 -2.74 19.18
N ASN A 535 6.91 -2.82 18.60
CA ASN A 535 5.69 -2.06 18.95
C ASN A 535 5.83 -0.53 18.96
N LYS A 536 6.84 0.07 18.30
CA LYS A 536 7.05 1.52 18.33
C LYS A 536 6.98 2.19 16.96
N TYR A 537 7.84 1.80 16.07
CA TYR A 537 7.92 2.31 14.69
C TYR A 537 8.74 1.39 13.81
N VAL A 538 8.62 1.64 12.52
CA VAL A 538 9.40 0.98 11.47
C VAL A 538 10.19 2.03 10.71
N ILE A 539 11.48 1.78 10.51
CA ILE A 539 12.32 2.57 9.60
C ILE A 539 12.45 1.78 8.30
N ILE A 540 12.11 2.39 7.18
CA ILE A 540 12.39 1.85 5.85
C ILE A 540 13.41 2.77 5.20
N SER A 541 14.61 2.26 4.96
CA SER A 541 15.72 2.99 4.35
C SER A 541 15.92 2.53 2.91
N LYS A 542 15.67 3.40 1.94
CA LYS A 542 15.98 3.19 0.53
C LYS A 542 17.29 3.88 0.19
N ILE A 543 18.21 3.13 -0.42
CA ILE A 543 19.60 3.54 -0.59
C ILE A 543 19.80 4.45 -1.80
N ALA A 544 19.06 4.21 -2.87
CA ALA A 544 19.24 4.91 -4.14
C ALA A 544 17.94 5.11 -4.90
N ASN A 545 17.95 6.14 -5.75
CA ASN A 545 16.91 6.47 -6.73
C ASN A 545 15.50 6.66 -6.15
N PRO A 546 15.29 7.46 -5.12
CA PRO A 546 16.25 8.30 -4.39
C PRO A 546 16.76 7.65 -3.09
N ALA A 547 17.82 8.22 -2.48
CA ALA A 547 18.14 7.94 -1.08
C ALA A 547 17.10 8.64 -0.18
N ILE A 548 16.33 7.84 0.59
CA ILE A 548 15.20 8.32 1.37
C ILE A 548 14.92 7.38 2.54
N HIS A 549 14.51 7.92 3.67
CA HIS A 549 14.13 7.16 4.85
C HIS A 549 12.72 7.51 5.29
N PHE A 550 11.94 6.48 5.59
CA PHE A 550 10.59 6.59 6.13
C PHE A 550 10.59 6.07 7.57
N VAL A 551 10.10 6.87 8.50
CA VAL A 551 9.85 6.45 9.88
C VAL A 551 8.35 6.34 10.08
N ILE A 552 7.83 5.14 9.97
CA ILE A 552 6.39 4.83 10.07
C ILE A 552 6.03 4.68 11.54
N LYS A 553 5.05 5.47 12.01
CA LYS A 553 4.61 5.53 13.41
C LYS A 553 3.17 5.08 13.63
N HIS A 554 2.40 4.85 12.56
CA HIS A 554 1.00 4.43 12.67
C HIS A 554 0.89 3.00 13.21
N PRO A 555 0.19 2.75 14.34
CA PRO A 555 0.21 1.46 15.03
C PRO A 555 -0.18 0.28 14.16
N LYS A 556 -1.27 0.39 13.37
CA LYS A 556 -1.70 -0.70 12.46
C LYS A 556 -0.66 -1.04 11.40
N LEU A 557 0.06 -0.04 10.87
CA LEU A 557 1.14 -0.29 9.90
C LEU A 557 2.37 -0.91 10.56
N VAL A 558 2.74 -0.42 11.74
CA VAL A 558 3.85 -0.99 12.53
C VAL A 558 3.58 -2.45 12.83
N GLU A 559 2.39 -2.78 13.36
CA GLU A 559 1.96 -4.15 13.67
C GLU A 559 1.95 -5.04 12.41
N ALA A 560 1.39 -4.53 11.30
CA ALA A 560 1.31 -5.29 10.06
C ALA A 560 2.70 -5.57 9.47
N ILE A 561 3.63 -4.62 9.54
CA ILE A 561 5.02 -4.82 9.08
C ILE A 561 5.79 -5.72 10.04
N ASP A 562 5.55 -5.64 11.36
CA ASP A 562 6.20 -6.51 12.34
C ASP A 562 5.79 -7.98 12.17
N ASN A 563 4.56 -8.23 11.76
CA ASN A 563 4.07 -9.57 11.40
C ASN A 563 4.59 -10.08 10.03
N PHE A 564 5.26 -9.24 9.25
CA PHE A 564 5.93 -9.67 8.03
C PHE A 564 7.19 -10.48 8.38
N ASN A 565 7.28 -11.71 7.86
CA ASN A 565 8.43 -12.57 8.01
C ASN A 565 8.87 -13.09 6.64
N PRO A 566 10.13 -12.92 6.26
CA PRO A 566 10.69 -13.54 5.07
C PRO A 566 10.79 -15.06 5.24
N LEU A 567 11.00 -15.75 4.12
CA LEU A 567 11.29 -17.18 4.14
C LEU A 567 12.72 -17.41 4.64
N VAL A 568 12.86 -17.93 5.85
CA VAL A 568 14.15 -18.21 6.49
C VAL A 568 14.60 -19.65 6.19
N LYS A 569 15.90 -19.87 6.06
CA LYS A 569 16.51 -21.21 6.02
C LYS A 569 16.41 -21.82 7.43
N GLU A 570 15.94 -23.06 7.51
CA GLU A 570 16.00 -23.87 8.72
C GLU A 570 17.42 -24.24 9.08
#